data_f2362685e4a63409a4224689a7b7765b
#
_entry.id   f2362685e4a63409a4224689a7b7765b
#
_cell.length_a   1.000
_cell.length_b   1.000
_cell.length_c   1.000
_cell.angle_alpha   90.00
_cell.angle_beta   90.00
_cell.angle_gamma   90.00
#
_symmetry.space_group_name_H-M   'P 1'
#
loop_
_entity.id
_entity.type
_entity.pdbx_description
1 polymer ?
#
loop_
_entity_poly.entity_id
_entity_poly.type
_entity_poly.pdbx_seq_one_letter_code
_entity_poly.pdbx_strand_id
1 'polypeptide(L)'
;MAGTETTTNRRRFLLTSGGALAATGIAWALPGRRHGGTAPSAGNAHAAPRPSPERPQVRRAAPYGLTTLETAARPTGSSSYRRLTSGPGWPLVVRSELAAARAGRRDRRTPLACFVQLTDLHVSDVQSPLRTEFLRAGSPGSWRAQEVLSVPGAVSLVEQVNALAAGPHTGRPPAFVMSTGDNIDNNAMVELEWFMTLMSGGRITPNTGDPAAYEGVQNSGLPLYWHPDGSLRDQDTRRGLPGIPGYLEAAIRTVTSPGLRIPWYSTPGNHDDLPGGCLAPQDPMLRDYVTGGRKLFSVPDTDVAAYARVLKSGDDPKSTVLKEILRRNAHSARPVTADERRRMVTPHAYLAAHLDPAYAGAGPVGHGYTDNHLDDERTYYTFTVAEGVIGISIDTTYRSGHYEGSLGTGQLRWLERTLAAHSSRYYDADGRTVRNTGADDAHILVFSHHHSPSMTRRADAARTEEPRHDGAEVIALLSRFPNVAAWINGHSHINRITPHAHPTAARSFWEVNTASHVDYPQHARLIELADNHDGTLSLFTTLIESAAPHRTDFDDLSAVGLASLYRELSYNAPHLAGTMSDGLHEAMAGTAADRNTELLIRRG
;
A
#
# COMPACT_ATOMS: atom_id res chain seq x y z
N MET A 1 -7.84 2.34 59.85
CA MET A 1 -8.20 3.43 58.93
C MET A 1 -7.91 2.92 57.53
N ALA A 2 -8.92 2.90 56.74
CA ALA A 2 -9.07 2.18 55.51
C ALA A 2 -8.18 2.66 54.37
N GLY A 3 -7.54 1.73 53.69
CA GLY A 3 -6.89 1.91 52.40
C GLY A 3 -7.66 1.11 51.37
N THR A 4 -8.30 1.74 50.43
CA THR A 4 -9.10 1.20 49.37
C THR A 4 -8.17 0.70 48.23
N GLU A 5 -8.17 -0.61 48.01
CA GLU A 5 -7.59 -1.23 46.81
C GLU A 5 -8.47 -0.98 45.58
N THR A 6 -7.90 -0.39 44.57
CA THR A 6 -8.48 -0.27 43.23
C THR A 6 -8.08 -1.49 42.40
N THR A 7 -9.00 -2.41 42.23
CA THR A 7 -8.91 -3.55 41.30
C THR A 7 -9.01 -3.04 39.87
N THR A 8 -7.88 -2.94 39.18
CA THR A 8 -7.80 -2.59 37.77
C THR A 8 -8.07 -3.81 36.90
N ASN A 9 -9.06 -3.68 36.08
CA ASN A 9 -9.69 -4.67 35.23
C ASN A 9 -8.69 -5.33 34.23
N ARG A 10 -8.22 -6.52 34.52
CA ARG A 10 -7.31 -7.33 33.67
C ARG A 10 -7.94 -7.88 32.39
N ARG A 11 -9.20 -7.62 32.10
CA ARG A 11 -9.89 -8.17 30.91
C ARG A 11 -9.84 -7.31 29.64
N ARG A 12 -9.29 -6.09 29.69
CA ARG A 12 -9.17 -5.22 28.51
C ARG A 12 -7.81 -5.28 27.79
N PHE A 13 -6.86 -6.04 28.31
CA PHE A 13 -5.48 -6.07 27.79
C PHE A 13 -5.21 -7.19 26.78
N LEU A 14 -6.12 -8.12 26.57
CA LEU A 14 -5.92 -9.29 25.70
C LEU A 14 -6.46 -9.14 24.27
N LEU A 15 -7.08 -8.02 23.92
CA LEU A 15 -7.63 -7.77 22.57
C LEU A 15 -6.80 -6.81 21.71
N THR A 16 -5.70 -6.28 22.22
CA THR A 16 -4.80 -5.36 21.48
C THR A 16 -3.44 -5.97 21.13
N SER A 17 -3.18 -7.22 21.48
CA SER A 17 -1.88 -7.87 21.29
C SER A 17 -1.80 -8.79 20.07
N GLY A 18 -2.83 -8.86 19.24
CA GLY A 18 -2.87 -9.73 18.05
C GLY A 18 -2.43 -9.08 16.74
N GLY A 19 -2.07 -7.80 16.73
CA GLY A 19 -1.93 -7.04 15.51
C GLY A 19 -0.53 -6.52 15.15
N ALA A 20 0.48 -6.77 15.96
CA ALA A 20 1.75 -6.06 15.81
C ALA A 20 2.89 -6.93 15.27
N LEU A 21 2.62 -7.88 14.39
CA LEU A 21 3.62 -8.79 13.84
C LEU A 21 3.49 -9.00 12.34
N ALA A 22 3.15 -7.95 11.66
CA ALA A 22 3.52 -7.90 10.27
C ALA A 22 4.92 -7.28 10.20
N ALA A 23 5.94 -8.10 10.12
CA ALA A 23 7.21 -7.72 9.51
C ALA A 23 6.98 -7.37 8.02
N THR A 24 5.74 -7.21 7.67
CA THR A 24 5.16 -6.92 6.37
C THR A 24 4.01 -5.93 6.55
N GLY A 25 4.30 -4.76 7.11
CA GLY A 25 3.52 -3.55 6.90
C GLY A 25 2.06 -3.48 7.38
N ILE A 26 1.54 -4.37 8.22
CA ILE A 26 0.17 -4.27 8.70
C ILE A 26 0.12 -3.96 10.19
N ALA A 27 0.23 -2.68 10.53
CA ALA A 27 -0.10 -2.18 11.86
C ALA A 27 -1.61 -1.87 11.92
N TRP A 28 -2.38 -2.77 12.52
CA TRP A 28 -3.82 -2.59 12.71
C TRP A 28 -4.09 -1.80 13.98
N ALA A 29 -4.42 -0.53 13.85
CA ALA A 29 -5.10 0.21 14.89
C ALA A 29 -6.57 0.38 14.49
N LEU A 30 -7.45 -0.46 15.00
CA LEU A 30 -8.89 -0.24 14.93
C LEU A 30 -9.26 0.89 15.92
N PRO A 31 -9.95 1.95 15.50
CA PRO A 31 -10.47 2.94 16.44
C PRO A 31 -11.56 2.28 17.28
N GLY A 32 -11.37 2.25 18.60
CA GLY A 32 -12.36 1.75 19.55
C GLY A 32 -13.67 2.50 19.44
N ARG A 33 -14.77 1.80 19.16
CA ARG A 33 -16.12 2.31 19.34
C ARG A 33 -16.33 2.66 20.82
N ARG A 34 -16.43 3.93 21.11
CA ARG A 34 -16.98 4.39 22.39
C ARG A 34 -18.51 4.19 22.36
N HIS A 35 -19.00 3.27 23.15
CA HIS A 35 -20.42 3.16 23.42
C HIS A 35 -20.88 4.30 24.34
N GLY A 36 -22.06 4.81 23.99
CA GLY A 36 -22.70 5.99 24.47
C GLY A 36 -22.96 6.10 25.94
N GLY A 37 -22.84 7.32 26.41
CA GLY A 37 -23.52 7.83 27.56
C GLY A 37 -24.88 8.40 27.15
N THR A 38 -25.91 8.04 27.87
CA THR A 38 -27.27 8.56 27.75
C THR A 38 -27.28 10.04 28.09
N ALA A 39 -27.75 10.87 27.17
CA ALA A 39 -28.05 12.27 27.42
C ALA A 39 -29.59 12.47 27.63
N PRO A 40 -30.01 13.42 28.48
CA PRO A 40 -31.41 13.63 28.78
C PRO A 40 -32.11 14.39 27.65
N SER A 41 -33.43 14.12 27.56
CA SER A 41 -34.35 14.72 26.60
C SER A 41 -34.50 16.24 26.82
N ALA A 42 -34.35 17.01 25.75
CA ALA A 42 -34.81 18.40 25.68
C ALA A 42 -35.50 18.65 24.33
N GLY A 43 -36.69 19.14 24.45
CA GLY A 43 -37.55 19.98 23.67
C GLY A 43 -37.54 19.97 22.15
N ASN A 44 -38.74 19.72 21.60
CA ASN A 44 -39.13 19.91 20.21
C ASN A 44 -38.75 21.29 19.66
N ALA A 45 -37.77 21.29 18.73
CA ALA A 45 -37.65 22.35 17.75
C ALA A 45 -37.87 21.71 16.37
N HIS A 46 -38.82 22.19 15.60
CA HIS A 46 -39.09 21.78 14.24
C HIS A 46 -37.84 22.01 13.38
N ALA A 47 -37.11 20.95 13.14
CA ALA A 47 -36.04 20.96 12.18
C ALA A 47 -36.62 20.88 10.76
N ALA A 48 -36.22 21.80 9.89
CA ALA A 48 -36.47 21.72 8.45
C ALA A 48 -36.08 20.35 7.90
N PRO A 49 -36.83 19.78 6.94
CA PRO A 49 -36.53 18.47 6.40
C PRO A 49 -35.13 18.46 5.83
N ARG A 50 -34.29 17.56 6.35
CA ARG A 50 -32.97 17.26 5.74
C ARG A 50 -33.21 16.78 4.30
N PRO A 51 -32.49 17.31 3.29
CA PRO A 51 -32.58 16.77 1.96
C PRO A 51 -32.23 15.27 2.02
N SER A 52 -33.13 14.43 1.51
CA SER A 52 -32.90 13.00 1.37
C SER A 52 -31.59 12.80 0.60
N PRO A 53 -30.73 11.87 1.03
CA PRO A 53 -29.52 11.56 0.26
C PRO A 53 -29.97 11.19 -1.16
N GLU A 54 -29.46 11.94 -2.16
CA GLU A 54 -29.69 11.59 -3.57
C GLU A 54 -29.36 10.13 -3.77
N ARG A 55 -30.33 9.34 -4.25
CA ARG A 55 -30.07 7.95 -4.64
C ARG A 55 -28.92 7.95 -5.63
N PRO A 56 -27.87 7.13 -5.43
CA PRO A 56 -26.75 7.05 -6.35
C PRO A 56 -27.28 6.78 -7.75
N GLN A 57 -27.27 7.76 -8.64
CA GLN A 57 -27.56 7.52 -10.04
C GLN A 57 -26.36 6.82 -10.64
N VAL A 58 -26.46 5.52 -10.82
CA VAL A 58 -25.51 4.74 -11.59
C VAL A 58 -25.56 5.25 -13.03
N ARG A 59 -24.72 6.23 -13.39
CA ARG A 59 -24.39 6.42 -14.79
C ARG A 59 -23.72 5.13 -15.23
N ARG A 60 -24.23 4.48 -16.28
CA ARG A 60 -23.46 3.43 -16.95
C ARG A 60 -22.14 4.07 -17.33
N ALA A 61 -21.07 3.61 -16.70
CA ALA A 61 -19.71 3.90 -17.13
C ALA A 61 -19.59 3.58 -18.62
N ALA A 62 -18.64 4.22 -19.29
CA ALA A 62 -18.30 3.83 -20.65
C ALA A 62 -18.19 2.30 -20.75
N PRO A 63 -18.51 1.67 -21.89
CA PRO A 63 -18.91 0.26 -22.04
C PRO A 63 -17.75 -0.74 -21.86
N TYR A 64 -16.85 -0.57 -20.91
CA TYR A 64 -15.59 -1.30 -20.87
C TYR A 64 -15.47 -2.37 -19.77
N GLY A 65 -16.39 -2.45 -18.80
CA GLY A 65 -16.42 -3.53 -17.80
C GLY A 65 -15.15 -3.69 -16.96
N LEU A 66 -14.32 -2.65 -16.83
CA LEU A 66 -12.96 -2.73 -16.34
C LEU A 66 -12.76 -2.17 -14.93
N THR A 67 -13.83 -1.73 -14.28
CA THR A 67 -13.77 -1.14 -12.95
C THR A 67 -14.73 -1.80 -11.98
N THR A 68 -14.52 -1.57 -10.70
CA THR A 68 -15.42 -2.05 -9.65
C THR A 68 -16.78 -1.33 -9.62
N LEU A 69 -17.01 -0.33 -10.47
CA LEU A 69 -18.38 0.21 -10.69
C LEU A 69 -19.32 -0.80 -11.32
N GLU A 70 -18.81 -1.74 -12.09
CA GLU A 70 -19.57 -2.70 -12.88
C GLU A 70 -19.56 -4.08 -12.25
N THR A 71 -18.39 -4.58 -11.90
CA THR A 71 -18.20 -5.88 -11.26
C THR A 71 -17.10 -5.82 -10.21
N ALA A 72 -17.22 -6.61 -9.15
CA ALA A 72 -16.18 -6.81 -8.17
C ALA A 72 -16.11 -8.29 -7.77
N ALA A 73 -14.92 -8.77 -7.43
CA ALA A 73 -14.76 -10.12 -6.90
C ALA A 73 -15.49 -10.26 -5.57
N ARG A 74 -16.19 -11.37 -5.37
CA ARG A 74 -16.87 -11.67 -4.11
C ARG A 74 -16.73 -13.14 -3.74
N PRO A 75 -16.72 -13.45 -2.43
CA PRO A 75 -16.68 -14.83 -1.97
C PRO A 75 -18.01 -15.55 -2.22
N THR A 76 -17.92 -16.87 -2.42
CA THR A 76 -19.06 -17.78 -2.53
C THR A 76 -18.91 -18.96 -1.57
N GLY A 77 -20.04 -19.59 -1.24
CA GLY A 77 -20.07 -20.74 -0.34
C GLY A 77 -19.92 -20.35 1.13
N SER A 78 -19.91 -21.36 1.99
CA SER A 78 -19.85 -21.22 3.45
C SER A 78 -18.72 -22.06 4.10
N SER A 79 -17.85 -22.68 3.28
CA SER A 79 -16.69 -23.42 3.76
C SER A 79 -15.62 -22.49 4.33
N SER A 80 -14.68 -23.02 5.07
CA SER A 80 -13.54 -22.27 5.62
C SER A 80 -12.66 -21.68 4.52
N TYR A 81 -12.50 -22.35 3.39
CA TYR A 81 -11.94 -21.82 2.15
C TYR A 81 -13.07 -21.33 1.24
N ARG A 82 -13.04 -20.06 0.86
CA ARG A 82 -14.04 -19.42 0.01
C ARG A 82 -13.53 -19.29 -1.41
N ARG A 83 -14.31 -19.83 -2.35
CA ARG A 83 -14.10 -19.55 -3.78
C ARG A 83 -14.54 -18.11 -4.09
N LEU A 84 -13.94 -17.51 -5.10
CA LEU A 84 -14.37 -16.20 -5.59
C LEU A 84 -15.19 -16.33 -6.87
N THR A 85 -16.02 -15.33 -7.14
CA THR A 85 -16.79 -15.17 -8.36
C THR A 85 -17.04 -13.69 -8.65
N SER A 86 -17.47 -13.38 -9.88
CA SER A 86 -17.93 -12.04 -10.21
C SER A 86 -19.21 -11.70 -9.44
N GLY A 87 -19.22 -10.55 -8.80
CA GLY A 87 -20.37 -9.98 -8.13
C GLY A 87 -20.83 -8.67 -8.78
N PRO A 88 -21.93 -8.06 -8.30
CA PRO A 88 -22.32 -6.73 -8.73
C PRO A 88 -21.25 -5.72 -8.34
N GLY A 89 -21.09 -4.71 -9.18
CA GLY A 89 -20.18 -3.60 -8.89
C GLY A 89 -20.67 -2.75 -7.71
N TRP A 90 -19.79 -1.89 -7.24
CA TRP A 90 -20.06 -0.97 -6.15
C TRP A 90 -20.48 0.41 -6.68
N PRO A 91 -21.53 1.03 -6.09
CA PRO A 91 -22.02 2.32 -6.54
C PRO A 91 -21.00 3.44 -6.27
N LEU A 92 -21.11 4.53 -7.03
CA LEU A 92 -20.43 5.78 -6.74
C LEU A 92 -21.07 6.48 -5.54
N VAL A 93 -20.29 6.83 -4.54
CA VAL A 93 -20.72 7.58 -3.35
C VAL A 93 -20.21 9.01 -3.42
N VAL A 94 -21.11 10.00 -3.35
CA VAL A 94 -20.72 11.41 -3.29
C VAL A 94 -20.41 11.78 -1.84
N ARG A 95 -19.22 12.32 -1.60
CA ARG A 95 -18.75 12.78 -0.30
C ARG A 95 -18.61 14.29 -0.29
N SER A 96 -19.38 14.96 0.56
CA SER A 96 -19.55 16.41 0.61
C SER A 96 -19.11 17.03 1.94
N GLU A 97 -18.30 16.31 2.72
CA GLU A 97 -17.84 16.78 4.05
C GLU A 97 -16.98 18.05 3.95
N LEU A 98 -16.23 18.21 2.87
CA LEU A 98 -15.33 19.37 2.67
C LEU A 98 -15.93 20.45 1.78
N ALA A 99 -16.91 20.12 0.94
CA ALA A 99 -17.64 21.09 0.11
C ALA A 99 -19.02 20.57 -0.24
N ALA A 100 -20.03 21.45 -0.17
CA ALA A 100 -21.40 21.07 -0.51
C ALA A 100 -21.57 20.82 -2.02
N ALA A 101 -22.31 19.77 -2.35
CA ALA A 101 -22.69 19.47 -3.73
C ALA A 101 -23.64 20.56 -4.29
N ARG A 102 -23.33 21.11 -5.44
CA ARG A 102 -24.18 22.11 -6.13
C ARG A 102 -24.92 21.48 -7.30
N ALA A 103 -26.14 21.95 -7.56
CA ALA A 103 -26.94 21.50 -8.69
C ALA A 103 -26.26 21.87 -10.02
N GLY A 104 -26.40 21.01 -11.03
CA GLY A 104 -25.84 21.22 -12.37
C GLY A 104 -24.32 21.11 -12.48
N ARG A 105 -23.58 20.74 -11.41
CA ARG A 105 -22.11 20.60 -11.44
C ARG A 105 -21.66 19.57 -12.48
N ARG A 106 -22.45 18.51 -12.67
CA ARG A 106 -22.12 17.44 -13.63
C ARG A 106 -22.10 17.92 -15.07
N ASP A 107 -22.96 18.87 -15.40
CA ASP A 107 -23.13 19.38 -16.78
C ASP A 107 -22.09 20.47 -17.10
N ARG A 108 -21.53 21.15 -16.09
CA ARG A 108 -20.52 22.20 -16.24
C ARG A 108 -19.08 21.71 -16.11
N ARG A 109 -18.89 20.51 -15.65
CA ARG A 109 -17.59 19.93 -15.27
C ARG A 109 -16.61 19.89 -16.44
N THR A 110 -15.38 20.37 -16.19
CA THR A 110 -14.24 20.23 -17.08
C THR A 110 -13.21 19.28 -16.50
N PRO A 111 -12.82 18.20 -17.21
CA PRO A 111 -11.76 17.29 -16.79
C PRO A 111 -10.41 17.99 -16.70
N LEU A 112 -9.69 17.86 -15.59
CA LEU A 112 -8.34 18.40 -15.39
C LEU A 112 -7.28 17.30 -15.52
N ALA A 113 -7.43 16.19 -14.81
CA ALA A 113 -6.48 15.08 -14.81
C ALA A 113 -7.18 13.72 -14.71
N CYS A 114 -6.52 12.68 -15.21
CA CYS A 114 -6.89 11.29 -15.03
C CYS A 114 -5.61 10.45 -14.97
N PHE A 115 -5.46 9.58 -13.96
CA PHE A 115 -4.30 8.71 -13.77
C PHE A 115 -4.66 7.50 -12.92
N VAL A 116 -3.76 6.51 -12.89
CA VAL A 116 -3.92 5.31 -12.06
C VAL A 116 -2.91 5.34 -10.91
N GLN A 117 -3.34 5.02 -9.72
CA GLN A 117 -2.47 4.72 -8.58
C GLN A 117 -2.34 3.21 -8.41
N LEU A 118 -1.11 2.71 -8.36
CA LEU A 118 -0.73 1.40 -7.85
C LEU A 118 -0.05 1.60 -6.50
N THR A 119 -0.11 0.62 -5.62
CA THR A 119 0.59 0.67 -4.33
C THR A 119 0.81 -0.73 -3.79
N ASP A 120 1.85 -0.90 -3.01
CA ASP A 120 2.10 -2.11 -2.24
C ASP A 120 2.02 -3.38 -3.12
N LEU A 121 2.78 -3.37 -4.24
CA LEU A 121 2.85 -4.52 -5.15
C LEU A 121 3.60 -5.68 -4.51
N HIS A 122 4.60 -5.39 -3.67
CA HIS A 122 5.45 -6.37 -3.00
C HIS A 122 5.89 -7.49 -3.95
N VAL A 123 6.54 -7.10 -5.06
CA VAL A 123 7.17 -8.09 -5.94
C VAL A 123 8.23 -8.84 -5.13
N SER A 124 8.04 -10.15 -4.94
CA SER A 124 8.68 -10.88 -3.84
C SER A 124 9.58 -12.01 -4.31
N ASP A 125 10.82 -12.04 -3.83
CA ASP A 125 11.64 -13.26 -3.77
C ASP A 125 11.32 -14.05 -2.49
N VAL A 126 10.34 -14.95 -2.57
CA VAL A 126 9.91 -15.78 -1.44
C VAL A 126 10.97 -16.80 -0.99
N GLN A 127 12.07 -16.94 -1.74
CA GLN A 127 13.16 -17.86 -1.40
C GLN A 127 14.31 -17.16 -0.66
N SER A 128 14.26 -15.82 -0.53
CA SER A 128 15.29 -15.05 0.18
C SER A 128 15.51 -15.58 1.61
N PRO A 129 16.78 -15.84 2.01
CA PRO A 129 17.11 -16.33 3.35
C PRO A 129 16.67 -15.42 4.48
N LEU A 130 16.64 -14.10 4.27
CA LEU A 130 16.34 -13.12 5.30
C LEU A 130 14.84 -12.91 5.54
N ARG A 131 13.95 -13.52 4.75
CA ARG A 131 12.51 -13.43 5.01
C ARG A 131 12.16 -13.98 6.39
N THR A 132 11.27 -13.28 7.06
CA THR A 132 10.87 -13.59 8.44
C THR A 132 9.74 -14.61 8.54
N GLU A 133 9.49 -15.39 7.50
CA GLU A 133 8.47 -16.46 7.46
C GLU A 133 8.61 -17.45 8.62
N PHE A 134 9.85 -17.70 9.07
CA PHE A 134 10.13 -18.59 10.22
C PHE A 134 9.45 -18.12 11.53
N LEU A 135 8.95 -16.90 11.59
CA LEU A 135 8.19 -16.36 12.72
C LEU A 135 6.71 -16.76 12.70
N ARG A 136 6.23 -17.44 11.66
CA ARG A 136 4.81 -17.73 11.44
C ARG A 136 4.12 -18.43 12.62
N ALA A 137 4.81 -19.24 13.38
CA ALA A 137 4.22 -19.96 14.53
C ALA A 137 3.52 -19.03 15.53
N GLY A 138 4.08 -17.84 15.76
CA GLY A 138 3.49 -16.82 16.64
C GLY A 138 3.08 -15.52 15.92
N SER A 139 3.37 -15.42 14.63
CA SER A 139 3.04 -14.28 13.77
C SER A 139 2.47 -14.76 12.45
N PRO A 140 1.17 -15.06 12.37
CA PRO A 140 0.57 -15.56 11.13
C PRO A 140 0.77 -14.63 9.91
N GLY A 141 0.87 -13.32 10.13
CA GLY A 141 1.10 -12.33 9.07
C GLY A 141 2.52 -12.26 8.50
N SER A 142 3.49 -13.02 9.07
CA SER A 142 4.85 -13.07 8.53
C SER A 142 5.00 -13.94 7.28
N TRP A 143 3.93 -14.55 6.82
CA TRP A 143 3.90 -15.37 5.62
C TRP A 143 2.51 -15.37 4.98
N ARG A 144 2.45 -15.36 3.67
CA ARG A 144 1.24 -15.40 2.86
C ARG A 144 1.33 -16.53 1.84
N ALA A 145 0.25 -17.31 1.69
CA ALA A 145 0.21 -18.43 0.73
C ALA A 145 0.34 -17.97 -0.74
N GLN A 146 -0.06 -16.74 -1.04
CA GLN A 146 -0.09 -16.18 -2.38
C GLN A 146 1.23 -15.52 -2.82
N GLU A 147 2.13 -15.17 -1.93
CA GLU A 147 3.30 -14.30 -2.25
C GLU A 147 4.15 -14.79 -3.42
N VAL A 148 4.30 -16.09 -3.58
CA VAL A 148 5.05 -16.67 -4.71
C VAL A 148 4.43 -16.33 -6.08
N LEU A 149 3.17 -15.90 -6.10
CA LEU A 149 2.43 -15.48 -7.29
C LEU A 149 2.40 -13.95 -7.47
N SER A 150 3.21 -13.18 -6.74
CA SER A 150 3.22 -11.71 -6.82
C SER A 150 3.49 -11.21 -8.24
N VAL A 151 4.39 -11.85 -8.98
CA VAL A 151 4.72 -11.48 -10.37
C VAL A 151 3.55 -11.72 -11.33
N PRO A 152 2.96 -12.94 -11.50
CA PRO A 152 1.80 -13.10 -12.38
C PRO A 152 0.60 -12.26 -11.96
N GLY A 153 0.38 -12.06 -10.65
CA GLY A 153 -0.66 -11.16 -10.15
C GLY A 153 -0.45 -9.71 -10.61
N ALA A 154 0.77 -9.19 -10.46
CA ALA A 154 1.11 -7.83 -10.87
C ALA A 154 1.12 -7.65 -12.40
N VAL A 155 1.53 -8.66 -13.18
CA VAL A 155 1.39 -8.65 -14.65
C VAL A 155 -0.07 -8.48 -15.05
N SER A 156 -0.97 -9.23 -14.40
CA SER A 156 -2.41 -9.12 -14.66
C SER A 156 -2.98 -7.74 -14.28
N LEU A 157 -2.41 -7.06 -13.28
CA LEU A 157 -2.77 -5.67 -12.97
C LEU A 157 -2.29 -4.70 -14.04
N VAL A 158 -1.06 -4.86 -14.56
CA VAL A 158 -0.54 -4.07 -15.69
C VAL A 158 -1.42 -4.25 -16.93
N GLU A 159 -1.88 -5.46 -17.22
CA GLU A 159 -2.81 -5.75 -18.32
C GLU A 159 -4.14 -5.00 -18.13
N GLN A 160 -4.70 -4.98 -16.92
CA GLN A 160 -5.91 -4.24 -16.60
C GLN A 160 -5.74 -2.74 -16.80
N VAL A 161 -4.64 -2.16 -16.32
CA VAL A 161 -4.32 -0.74 -16.52
C VAL A 161 -4.24 -0.42 -18.01
N ASN A 162 -3.58 -1.26 -18.80
CA ASN A 162 -3.44 -1.09 -20.24
C ASN A 162 -4.77 -1.22 -21.01
N ALA A 163 -5.77 -1.86 -20.42
CA ALA A 163 -7.11 -1.99 -21.01
C ALA A 163 -8.01 -0.77 -20.71
N LEU A 164 -7.63 0.10 -19.78
CA LEU A 164 -8.41 1.31 -19.45
C LEU A 164 -8.30 2.33 -20.58
N ALA A 165 -9.40 2.56 -21.30
CA ALA A 165 -9.44 3.55 -22.37
C ALA A 165 -9.68 4.96 -21.85
N ALA A 166 -10.50 5.13 -20.81
CA ALA A 166 -10.86 6.43 -20.25
C ALA A 166 -11.40 6.30 -18.82
N GLY A 167 -11.32 7.38 -18.05
CA GLY A 167 -11.97 7.50 -16.76
C GLY A 167 -13.50 7.51 -16.89
N PRO A 168 -14.21 6.76 -16.04
CA PRO A 168 -15.66 6.58 -16.15
C PRO A 168 -16.48 7.84 -15.87
N HIS A 169 -15.89 8.85 -15.24
CA HIS A 169 -16.60 10.05 -14.82
C HIS A 169 -16.30 11.28 -15.66
N THR A 170 -15.09 11.35 -16.22
CA THR A 170 -14.63 12.49 -17.03
C THR A 170 -14.48 12.15 -18.51
N GLY A 171 -14.35 10.86 -18.85
CA GLY A 171 -14.05 10.42 -20.22
C GLY A 171 -12.60 10.70 -20.64
N ARG A 172 -11.73 11.23 -19.75
CA ARG A 172 -10.33 11.50 -20.05
C ARG A 172 -9.50 10.22 -19.95
N PRO A 173 -8.65 9.89 -20.93
CA PRO A 173 -7.73 8.77 -20.80
C PRO A 173 -6.77 8.94 -19.61
N PRO A 174 -6.37 7.86 -18.94
CA PRO A 174 -5.27 7.93 -17.96
C PRO A 174 -3.98 8.39 -18.62
N ALA A 175 -3.36 9.44 -18.06
CA ALA A 175 -2.14 10.02 -18.60
C ALA A 175 -0.88 9.33 -18.11
N PHE A 176 -0.93 8.75 -16.91
CA PHE A 176 0.20 8.05 -16.28
C PHE A 176 -0.26 7.10 -15.17
N VAL A 177 0.69 6.32 -14.68
CA VAL A 177 0.55 5.51 -13.46
C VAL A 177 1.46 6.09 -12.39
N MET A 178 0.99 6.17 -11.13
CA MET A 178 1.80 6.48 -9.96
C MET A 178 1.88 5.27 -9.04
N SER A 179 3.08 4.72 -8.84
CA SER A 179 3.33 3.73 -7.79
C SER A 179 3.70 4.42 -6.50
N THR A 180 2.93 4.17 -5.44
CA THR A 180 3.10 4.84 -4.14
C THR A 180 3.85 3.97 -3.12
N GLY A 181 4.87 3.25 -3.59
CA GLY A 181 5.83 2.54 -2.74
C GLY A 181 5.46 1.10 -2.39
N ASP A 182 6.37 0.47 -1.68
CA ASP A 182 6.41 -0.97 -1.43
C ASP A 182 6.27 -1.75 -2.75
N ASN A 183 7.10 -1.33 -3.71
CA ASN A 183 7.19 -1.92 -5.04
C ASN A 183 7.76 -3.34 -4.96
N ILE A 184 8.75 -3.53 -4.10
CA ILE A 184 9.42 -4.79 -3.78
C ILE A 184 9.20 -5.16 -2.31
N ASP A 185 9.56 -6.39 -1.91
CA ASP A 185 9.22 -6.91 -0.58
C ASP A 185 10.42 -7.04 0.38
N ASN A 186 11.57 -7.51 -0.12
CA ASN A 186 12.73 -7.84 0.70
C ASN A 186 13.87 -6.82 0.61
N ASN A 187 13.68 -5.69 -0.07
CA ASN A 187 14.76 -4.77 -0.41
C ASN A 187 15.87 -5.45 -1.24
N ALA A 188 15.53 -6.37 -2.15
CA ALA A 188 16.49 -7.12 -2.94
C ALA A 188 16.64 -6.57 -4.37
N MET A 189 17.89 -6.51 -4.88
CA MET A 189 18.17 -6.01 -6.23
C MET A 189 17.42 -6.80 -7.31
N VAL A 190 17.29 -8.11 -7.16
CA VAL A 190 16.55 -8.94 -8.11
C VAL A 190 15.05 -8.59 -8.13
N GLU A 191 14.46 -8.23 -7.00
CA GLU A 191 13.06 -7.78 -6.94
C GLU A 191 12.90 -6.43 -7.60
N LEU A 192 13.86 -5.52 -7.43
CA LEU A 192 13.88 -4.24 -8.12
C LEU A 192 13.96 -4.43 -9.64
N GLU A 193 14.83 -5.33 -10.13
CA GLU A 193 14.88 -5.69 -11.54
C GLU A 193 13.56 -6.27 -12.05
N TRP A 194 12.87 -7.11 -11.25
CA TRP A 194 11.56 -7.65 -11.60
C TRP A 194 10.50 -6.56 -11.66
N PHE A 195 10.47 -5.65 -10.66
CA PHE A 195 9.56 -4.50 -10.65
C PHE A 195 9.79 -3.59 -11.87
N MET A 196 11.04 -3.22 -12.14
CA MET A 196 11.37 -2.37 -13.30
C MET A 196 10.96 -3.04 -14.62
N THR A 197 11.20 -4.35 -14.74
CA THR A 197 10.79 -5.14 -15.92
C THR A 197 9.26 -5.28 -15.99
N LEU A 198 8.59 -5.46 -14.85
CA LEU A 198 7.12 -5.51 -14.76
C LEU A 198 6.50 -4.26 -15.35
N MET A 199 7.00 -3.09 -14.95
CA MET A 199 6.46 -1.78 -15.34
C MET A 199 6.82 -1.38 -16.76
N SER A 200 8.02 -1.75 -17.23
CA SER A 200 8.57 -1.33 -18.54
C SER A 200 8.38 -2.36 -19.66
N GLY A 201 8.04 -3.59 -19.30
CA GLY A 201 7.88 -4.71 -20.24
C GLY A 201 9.11 -5.59 -20.33
N GLY A 202 8.88 -6.90 -20.42
CA GLY A 202 9.96 -7.86 -20.55
C GLY A 202 9.65 -9.21 -19.90
N ARG A 203 10.66 -10.07 -19.82
CA ARG A 203 10.55 -11.42 -19.25
C ARG A 203 11.05 -11.41 -17.82
N ILE A 204 10.27 -11.96 -16.91
CA ILE A 204 10.59 -12.08 -15.49
C ILE A 204 10.56 -13.57 -15.11
N THR A 205 11.66 -14.07 -14.55
CA THR A 205 11.70 -15.40 -13.93
C THR A 205 11.71 -15.20 -12.42
N PRO A 206 10.56 -15.36 -11.73
CA PRO A 206 10.45 -15.10 -10.30
C PRO A 206 11.07 -16.24 -9.48
N ASN A 207 12.35 -16.45 -9.68
CA ASN A 207 13.14 -17.51 -9.06
C ASN A 207 14.56 -17.03 -8.76
N THR A 208 15.06 -17.38 -7.58
CA THR A 208 16.44 -17.16 -7.15
C THR A 208 17.00 -18.46 -6.59
N GLY A 209 18.32 -18.53 -6.44
CA GLY A 209 18.99 -19.75 -5.98
C GLY A 209 19.04 -20.80 -7.08
N ASP A 210 18.52 -22.02 -6.84
CA ASP A 210 18.51 -23.08 -7.85
C ASP A 210 17.54 -22.73 -8.99
N PRO A 211 18.02 -22.61 -10.24
CA PRO A 211 17.17 -22.26 -11.37
C PRO A 211 16.13 -23.35 -11.72
N ALA A 212 16.33 -24.59 -11.25
CA ALA A 212 15.47 -25.73 -11.55
C ALA A 212 14.51 -26.10 -10.41
N ALA A 213 14.64 -25.49 -9.22
CA ALA A 213 13.90 -25.91 -8.05
C ALA A 213 13.42 -24.72 -7.20
N TYR A 214 12.27 -24.87 -6.55
CA TYR A 214 11.78 -23.96 -5.53
C TYR A 214 12.38 -24.35 -4.16
N GLU A 215 13.11 -23.42 -3.52
CA GLU A 215 13.80 -23.62 -2.24
C GLU A 215 13.14 -22.86 -1.07
N GLY A 216 11.89 -22.40 -1.22
CA GLY A 216 11.16 -21.66 -0.18
C GLY A 216 10.44 -22.55 0.83
N VAL A 217 9.69 -21.92 1.73
CA VAL A 217 9.04 -22.60 2.88
C VAL A 217 7.95 -23.60 2.49
N GLN A 218 7.30 -23.42 1.34
CA GLN A 218 6.24 -24.31 0.85
C GLN A 218 6.76 -25.66 0.37
N ASN A 219 8.08 -25.82 0.21
CA ASN A 219 8.75 -27.10 -0.07
C ASN A 219 9.54 -27.62 1.14
N SER A 220 9.33 -27.08 2.32
CA SER A 220 10.11 -27.40 3.52
C SER A 220 9.77 -28.74 4.17
N GLY A 221 8.59 -29.31 3.88
CA GLY A 221 8.06 -30.49 4.60
C GLY A 221 7.61 -30.17 6.04
N LEU A 222 7.51 -28.89 6.42
CA LEU A 222 7.04 -28.50 7.76
C LEU A 222 5.51 -28.30 7.75
N PRO A 223 4.75 -28.95 8.67
CA PRO A 223 3.30 -28.75 8.76
C PRO A 223 2.85 -27.31 9.05
N LEU A 224 3.80 -26.43 9.31
CA LEU A 224 3.59 -25.00 9.56
C LEU A 224 3.12 -24.26 8.31
N TYR A 225 3.50 -24.70 7.11
CA TYR A 225 3.23 -24.03 5.84
C TYR A 225 2.32 -24.87 4.95
N TRP A 226 1.55 -24.22 4.11
CA TRP A 226 0.78 -24.88 3.07
C TRP A 226 1.69 -25.55 2.04
N HIS A 227 1.44 -26.84 1.79
CA HIS A 227 2.11 -27.63 0.76
C HIS A 227 1.13 -27.86 -0.40
N PRO A 228 1.23 -27.08 -1.46
CA PRO A 228 0.25 -27.08 -2.54
C PRO A 228 0.23 -28.38 -3.37
N ASP A 229 1.30 -29.15 -3.37
CA ASP A 229 1.36 -30.46 -4.03
C ASP A 229 0.53 -31.56 -3.32
N GLY A 230 -0.03 -31.26 -2.13
CA GLY A 230 -0.84 -32.17 -1.34
C GLY A 230 -0.03 -33.30 -0.65
N SER A 231 1.30 -33.27 -0.74
CA SER A 231 2.18 -34.31 -0.14
C SER A 231 2.12 -34.36 1.38
N LEU A 232 1.69 -33.26 2.02
CA LEU A 232 1.59 -33.14 3.45
C LEU A 232 0.23 -32.54 3.87
N ARG A 233 -0.40 -33.14 4.89
CA ARG A 233 -1.59 -32.56 5.52
C ARG A 233 -1.17 -31.51 6.56
N ASP A 234 -0.77 -30.33 6.09
CA ASP A 234 -0.37 -29.19 6.88
C ASP A 234 -1.55 -28.48 7.56
N GLN A 235 -1.26 -27.41 8.34
CA GLN A 235 -2.30 -26.68 9.06
C GLN A 235 -3.24 -25.90 8.16
N ASP A 236 -2.80 -25.47 6.97
CA ASP A 236 -3.60 -24.66 6.05
C ASP A 236 -4.47 -25.54 5.15
N THR A 237 -3.97 -26.71 4.74
CA THR A 237 -4.79 -27.74 4.11
C THR A 237 -5.94 -28.19 5.02
N ARG A 238 -5.68 -28.28 6.36
CA ARG A 238 -6.76 -28.55 7.34
C ARG A 238 -7.81 -27.43 7.42
N ARG A 239 -7.44 -26.21 7.07
CA ARG A 239 -8.33 -25.04 6.98
C ARG A 239 -9.02 -24.94 5.62
N GLY A 240 -8.67 -25.80 4.67
CA GLY A 240 -9.31 -25.93 3.37
C GLY A 240 -8.53 -25.36 2.18
N LEU A 241 -7.25 -24.96 2.35
CA LEU A 241 -6.43 -24.61 1.20
C LEU A 241 -6.30 -25.83 0.29
N PRO A 242 -6.43 -25.65 -1.06
CA PRO A 242 -6.49 -26.75 -2.01
C PRO A 242 -5.13 -27.45 -2.21
N GLY A 243 -5.16 -28.69 -2.64
CA GLY A 243 -4.00 -29.33 -3.28
C GLY A 243 -3.97 -28.90 -4.76
N ILE A 244 -2.80 -28.45 -5.23
CA ILE A 244 -2.58 -28.00 -6.61
C ILE A 244 -1.24 -28.56 -7.07
N PRO A 245 -1.22 -29.78 -7.60
CA PRO A 245 0.02 -30.40 -8.11
C PRO A 245 0.67 -29.53 -9.20
N GLY A 246 1.99 -29.38 -9.14
CA GLY A 246 2.76 -28.57 -10.08
C GLY A 246 2.72 -27.06 -9.81
N TYR A 247 2.08 -26.61 -8.73
CA TYR A 247 1.96 -25.20 -8.37
C TYR A 247 3.31 -24.50 -8.20
N LEU A 248 4.23 -25.06 -7.40
CA LEU A 248 5.53 -24.44 -7.13
C LEU A 248 6.40 -24.36 -8.39
N GLU A 249 6.37 -25.39 -9.23
CA GLU A 249 7.06 -25.38 -10.53
C GLU A 249 6.48 -24.32 -11.47
N ALA A 250 5.15 -24.15 -11.46
CA ALA A 250 4.46 -23.13 -12.25
C ALA A 250 4.78 -21.72 -11.75
N ALA A 251 4.81 -21.53 -10.44
CA ALA A 251 5.02 -20.24 -9.79
C ALA A 251 6.40 -19.64 -10.08
N ILE A 252 7.44 -20.46 -10.28
CA ILE A 252 8.81 -20.01 -10.60
C ILE A 252 9.09 -19.93 -12.11
N ARG A 253 8.12 -20.23 -12.97
CA ARG A 253 8.27 -20.12 -14.42
C ARG A 253 8.37 -18.68 -14.89
N THR A 254 9.08 -18.49 -16.00
CA THR A 254 9.16 -17.17 -16.66
C THR A 254 7.78 -16.67 -17.09
N VAL A 255 7.45 -15.46 -16.69
CA VAL A 255 6.26 -14.70 -17.12
C VAL A 255 6.71 -13.52 -17.98
N THR A 256 5.90 -13.12 -18.94
CA THR A 256 6.17 -11.94 -19.77
C THR A 256 5.21 -10.82 -19.38
N SER A 257 5.76 -9.69 -18.94
CA SER A 257 4.97 -8.47 -18.75
C SER A 257 4.87 -7.70 -20.06
N PRO A 258 3.68 -7.20 -20.44
CA PRO A 258 3.56 -6.29 -21.58
C PRO A 258 4.15 -4.89 -21.28
N GLY A 259 4.48 -4.59 -20.04
CA GLY A 259 4.77 -3.25 -19.55
C GLY A 259 3.56 -2.31 -19.63
N LEU A 260 3.66 -1.20 -18.95
CA LEU A 260 2.66 -0.12 -19.06
C LEU A 260 2.77 0.58 -20.42
N ARG A 261 1.64 0.88 -21.04
CA ARG A 261 1.55 1.61 -22.32
C ARG A 261 1.50 3.14 -22.15
N ILE A 262 1.42 3.60 -20.92
CA ILE A 262 1.42 5.01 -20.52
C ILE A 262 2.58 5.29 -19.57
N PRO A 263 3.09 6.52 -19.49
CA PRO A 263 4.14 6.90 -18.56
C PRO A 263 3.86 6.46 -17.13
N TRP A 264 4.90 6.23 -16.35
CA TRP A 264 4.74 5.92 -14.94
C TRP A 264 5.78 6.64 -14.06
N TYR A 265 5.40 6.87 -12.82
CA TYR A 265 6.20 7.50 -11.77
C TYR A 265 6.22 6.58 -10.55
N SER A 266 7.26 6.72 -9.73
CA SER A 266 7.46 5.87 -8.55
C SER A 266 7.90 6.69 -7.35
N THR A 267 7.39 6.34 -6.17
CA THR A 267 7.94 6.77 -4.88
C THR A 267 8.36 5.53 -4.08
N PRO A 268 9.40 5.60 -3.23
CA PRO A 268 9.79 4.45 -2.41
C PRO A 268 8.84 4.27 -1.23
N GLY A 269 8.66 3.02 -0.82
CA GLY A 269 8.10 2.63 0.46
C GLY A 269 9.17 2.07 1.41
N ASN A 270 8.76 1.65 2.60
CA ASN A 270 9.70 1.12 3.58
C ASN A 270 10.32 -0.21 3.13
N HIS A 271 9.62 -1.04 2.36
CA HIS A 271 10.16 -2.28 1.80
C HIS A 271 11.17 -2.05 0.66
N ASP A 272 11.05 -0.93 -0.05
CA ASP A 272 12.03 -0.53 -1.07
C ASP A 272 13.38 -0.12 -0.45
N ASP A 273 13.37 0.45 0.76
CA ASP A 273 14.56 0.99 1.45
C ASP A 273 15.10 0.07 2.55
N LEU A 274 14.28 -0.80 3.14
CA LEU A 274 14.61 -1.60 4.32
C LEU A 274 14.34 -3.09 4.08
N PRO A 275 15.28 -3.99 4.39
CA PRO A 275 15.01 -5.42 4.29
C PRO A 275 13.80 -5.82 5.13
N GLY A 276 12.83 -6.51 4.49
CA GLY A 276 11.56 -6.86 5.12
C GLY A 276 10.78 -5.66 5.68
N GLY A 277 11.01 -4.47 5.13
CA GLY A 277 10.33 -3.22 5.45
C GLY A 277 10.69 -2.57 6.79
N CYS A 278 11.59 -3.17 7.59
CA CYS A 278 11.82 -2.69 8.96
C CYS A 278 13.21 -2.95 9.53
N LEU A 279 14.07 -3.73 8.85
CA LEU A 279 15.38 -4.10 9.38
C LEU A 279 16.43 -3.02 9.08
N ALA A 280 17.51 -3.03 9.83
CA ALA A 280 18.63 -2.12 9.60
C ALA A 280 19.22 -2.34 8.21
N PRO A 281 19.18 -1.33 7.32
CA PRO A 281 19.77 -1.45 6.00
C PRO A 281 21.29 -1.53 6.10
N GLN A 282 21.90 -2.22 5.16
CA GLN A 282 23.37 -2.31 5.01
C GLN A 282 24.11 -2.88 6.24
N ASP A 283 23.43 -3.56 7.19
CA ASP A 283 24.10 -4.30 8.25
C ASP A 283 24.96 -5.43 7.65
N PRO A 284 26.26 -5.52 7.94
CA PRO A 284 27.15 -6.49 7.29
C PRO A 284 26.70 -7.94 7.47
N MET A 285 26.24 -8.33 8.67
CA MET A 285 25.76 -9.68 8.92
C MET A 285 24.49 -10.01 8.14
N LEU A 286 23.55 -9.07 8.05
CA LEU A 286 22.31 -9.26 7.32
C LEU A 286 22.57 -9.29 5.80
N ARG A 287 23.51 -8.49 5.31
CA ARG A 287 23.95 -8.50 3.90
C ARG A 287 24.53 -9.86 3.50
N ASP A 288 25.42 -10.42 4.35
CA ASP A 288 25.99 -11.74 4.09
C ASP A 288 24.95 -12.85 4.23
N TYR A 289 23.96 -12.66 5.10
CA TYR A 289 22.91 -13.65 5.30
C TYR A 289 21.92 -13.71 4.13
N VAL A 290 21.52 -12.58 3.57
CA VAL A 290 20.51 -12.51 2.50
C VAL A 290 20.99 -13.14 1.19
N THR A 291 22.28 -13.04 0.86
CA THR A 291 22.87 -13.68 -0.33
C THR A 291 23.37 -15.09 -0.05
N GLY A 292 23.37 -15.50 1.22
CA GLY A 292 23.98 -16.74 1.69
C GLY A 292 23.21 -18.01 1.35
N GLY A 293 23.85 -19.15 1.65
CA GLY A 293 23.33 -20.49 1.33
C GLY A 293 22.60 -21.18 2.50
N ARG A 294 22.03 -20.43 3.45
CA ARG A 294 21.32 -21.00 4.60
C ARG A 294 20.07 -20.20 4.94
N LYS A 295 18.92 -20.86 5.13
CA LYS A 295 17.63 -20.26 5.46
C LYS A 295 17.02 -20.93 6.69
N LEU A 296 16.47 -20.14 7.62
CA LEU A 296 15.62 -20.61 8.71
C LEU A 296 14.19 -20.78 8.21
N PHE A 297 13.59 -21.94 8.51
CA PHE A 297 12.18 -22.20 8.18
C PHE A 297 11.28 -22.19 9.40
N SER A 298 11.83 -22.26 10.62
CA SER A 298 11.13 -22.11 11.88
C SER A 298 12.11 -21.77 13.00
N VAL A 299 11.62 -21.14 14.06
CA VAL A 299 12.35 -20.89 15.30
C VAL A 299 11.45 -21.20 16.51
N PRO A 300 12.01 -21.34 17.72
CA PRO A 300 11.22 -21.52 18.95
C PRO A 300 10.27 -20.33 19.21
N ASP A 301 9.11 -20.59 19.83
CA ASP A 301 8.10 -19.57 20.17
C ASP A 301 8.65 -18.44 21.04
N THR A 302 9.66 -18.73 21.87
CA THR A 302 10.36 -17.72 22.69
C THR A 302 11.08 -16.69 21.84
N ASP A 303 11.64 -17.09 20.70
CA ASP A 303 12.32 -16.21 19.75
C ASP A 303 11.32 -15.39 18.96
N VAL A 304 10.21 -16.01 18.54
CA VAL A 304 9.09 -15.28 17.92
C VAL A 304 8.58 -14.18 18.85
N ALA A 305 8.32 -14.51 20.12
CA ALA A 305 7.84 -13.54 21.11
C ALA A 305 8.85 -12.43 21.41
N ALA A 306 10.16 -12.73 21.39
CA ALA A 306 11.22 -11.75 21.59
C ALA A 306 11.27 -10.75 20.42
N TYR A 307 11.22 -11.24 19.19
CA TYR A 307 11.22 -10.40 17.99
C TYR A 307 9.96 -9.54 17.88
N ALA A 308 8.80 -10.12 18.21
CA ALA A 308 7.53 -9.42 18.26
C ALA A 308 7.55 -8.17 19.16
N ARG A 309 8.16 -8.28 20.32
CA ARG A 309 8.28 -7.16 21.25
C ARG A 309 9.10 -6.02 20.67
N VAL A 310 10.20 -6.36 20.00
CA VAL A 310 11.10 -5.38 19.39
C VAL A 310 10.42 -4.65 18.22
N LEU A 311 9.75 -5.40 17.35
CA LEU A 311 9.00 -4.78 16.25
C LEU A 311 7.94 -3.79 16.77
N LYS A 312 7.25 -4.14 17.86
CA LYS A 312 6.23 -3.28 18.46
C LYS A 312 6.81 -2.04 19.13
N SER A 313 7.97 -2.14 19.78
CA SER A 313 8.60 -1.00 20.48
C SER A 313 9.42 -0.11 19.53
N GLY A 314 9.90 -0.68 18.42
CA GLY A 314 10.86 -0.01 17.54
C GLY A 314 12.24 0.21 18.16
N ASP A 315 12.57 -0.52 19.23
CA ASP A 315 13.78 -0.31 20.05
C ASP A 315 15.01 -1.10 19.54
N ASP A 316 14.98 -1.63 18.32
CA ASP A 316 16.12 -2.38 17.76
C ASP A 316 16.59 -1.86 16.39
N PRO A 317 17.00 -0.61 16.30
CA PRO A 317 17.40 0.02 15.04
C PRO A 317 18.62 -0.63 14.37
N LYS A 318 19.34 -1.51 15.09
CA LYS A 318 20.50 -2.26 14.58
C LYS A 318 20.17 -3.74 14.32
N SER A 319 18.89 -4.12 14.37
CA SER A 319 18.43 -5.51 14.20
C SER A 319 19.17 -6.51 15.10
N THR A 320 19.51 -6.09 16.32
CA THR A 320 20.34 -6.88 17.26
C THR A 320 19.63 -8.16 17.67
N VAL A 321 18.32 -8.07 17.97
CA VAL A 321 17.50 -9.23 18.36
C VAL A 321 17.37 -10.23 17.23
N LEU A 322 17.12 -9.77 16.00
CA LEU A 322 17.09 -10.66 14.84
C LEU A 322 18.43 -11.36 14.63
N LYS A 323 19.53 -10.62 14.65
CA LYS A 323 20.89 -11.20 14.50
C LYS A 323 21.18 -12.24 15.55
N GLU A 324 20.74 -12.03 16.79
CA GLU A 324 20.89 -13.01 17.86
C GLU A 324 20.03 -14.27 17.62
N ILE A 325 18.80 -14.10 17.12
CA ILE A 325 17.94 -15.23 16.71
C ILE A 325 18.60 -16.03 15.59
N LEU A 326 19.12 -15.37 14.56
CA LEU A 326 19.80 -16.03 13.44
C LEU A 326 21.04 -16.81 13.91
N ARG A 327 21.86 -16.26 14.80
CA ARG A 327 23.05 -16.92 15.34
C ARG A 327 22.68 -18.13 16.20
N ARG A 328 21.75 -17.97 17.14
CA ARG A 328 21.33 -19.03 18.08
C ARG A 328 20.70 -20.20 17.35
N ASN A 329 19.93 -19.94 16.29
CA ASN A 329 19.23 -20.96 15.52
C ASN A 329 20.01 -21.41 14.26
N ALA A 330 21.28 -21.01 14.09
CA ALA A 330 22.07 -21.34 12.92
C ALA A 330 22.18 -22.87 12.67
N HIS A 331 22.13 -23.68 13.74
CA HIS A 331 22.17 -25.14 13.66
C HIS A 331 20.91 -25.75 13.02
N SER A 332 19.75 -25.07 13.07
CA SER A 332 18.49 -25.50 12.46
C SER A 332 18.27 -24.91 11.06
N ALA A 333 19.14 -24.01 10.62
CA ALA A 333 19.06 -23.45 9.26
C ALA A 333 19.38 -24.54 8.24
N ARG A 334 18.56 -24.62 7.20
CA ARG A 334 18.73 -25.59 6.09
C ARG A 334 19.55 -24.98 4.96
N PRO A 335 20.26 -25.81 4.19
CA PRO A 335 20.93 -25.34 2.99
C PRO A 335 19.91 -24.88 1.95
N VAL A 336 20.22 -23.78 1.29
CA VAL A 336 19.58 -23.24 0.09
C VAL A 336 20.70 -22.77 -0.85
N THR A 337 20.39 -22.54 -2.11
CA THR A 337 21.39 -22.05 -3.05
C THR A 337 21.66 -20.55 -2.81
N ALA A 338 22.94 -20.20 -2.64
CA ALA A 338 23.37 -18.81 -2.51
C ALA A 338 23.13 -18.03 -3.81
N ASP A 339 22.72 -16.76 -3.70
CA ASP A 339 22.43 -15.93 -4.87
C ASP A 339 22.74 -14.45 -4.60
N GLU A 340 23.77 -13.93 -5.28
CA GLU A 340 24.22 -12.53 -5.15
C GLU A 340 23.19 -11.51 -5.66
N ARG A 341 22.21 -11.92 -6.47
CA ARG A 341 21.14 -11.04 -6.93
C ARG A 341 20.23 -10.59 -5.79
N ARG A 342 20.23 -11.29 -4.64
CA ARG A 342 19.49 -10.96 -3.43
C ARG A 342 20.12 -9.80 -2.63
N ARG A 343 21.28 -9.25 -3.05
CA ARG A 343 21.92 -8.13 -2.34
C ARG A 343 20.94 -6.97 -2.14
N MET A 344 21.09 -6.29 -0.99
CA MET A 344 20.19 -5.20 -0.60
C MET A 344 20.28 -4.02 -1.57
N VAL A 345 19.14 -3.43 -1.87
CA VAL A 345 19.02 -2.16 -2.61
C VAL A 345 19.49 -1.02 -1.71
N THR A 346 20.28 -0.11 -2.27
CA THR A 346 20.62 1.18 -1.66
C THR A 346 19.80 2.29 -2.30
N PRO A 347 19.64 3.47 -1.68
CA PRO A 347 19.00 4.62 -2.33
C PRO A 347 19.63 4.95 -3.69
N HIS A 348 20.95 4.92 -3.78
CA HIS A 348 21.66 5.09 -5.05
C HIS A 348 21.29 4.03 -6.09
N ALA A 349 21.25 2.74 -5.70
CA ALA A 349 20.90 1.65 -6.62
C ALA A 349 19.42 1.74 -7.08
N TYR A 350 18.52 2.15 -6.18
CA TYR A 350 17.12 2.40 -6.52
C TYR A 350 16.99 3.49 -7.58
N LEU A 351 17.64 4.64 -7.37
CA LEU A 351 17.65 5.76 -8.31
C LEU A 351 18.33 5.39 -9.64
N ALA A 352 19.47 4.71 -9.60
CA ALA A 352 20.18 4.27 -10.78
C ALA A 352 19.34 3.31 -11.66
N ALA A 353 18.59 2.39 -11.03
CA ALA A 353 17.70 1.50 -11.76
C ALA A 353 16.56 2.27 -12.47
N HIS A 354 16.01 3.29 -11.83
CA HIS A 354 14.98 4.14 -12.46
C HIS A 354 15.53 4.96 -13.62
N LEU A 355 16.78 5.41 -13.53
CA LEU A 355 17.45 6.20 -14.56
C LEU A 355 17.99 5.36 -15.72
N ASP A 356 18.03 4.03 -15.58
CA ASP A 356 18.52 3.14 -16.64
C ASP A 356 17.56 3.17 -17.86
N PRO A 357 18.04 3.60 -19.04
CA PRO A 357 17.22 3.64 -20.26
C PRO A 357 16.62 2.28 -20.65
N ALA A 358 17.20 1.17 -20.20
CA ALA A 358 16.66 -0.18 -20.43
C ALA A 358 15.26 -0.35 -19.82
N TYR A 359 14.94 0.40 -18.78
CA TYR A 359 13.65 0.38 -18.11
C TYR A 359 12.75 1.59 -18.43
N ALA A 360 13.08 2.37 -19.45
CA ALA A 360 12.26 3.55 -19.79
C ALA A 360 10.80 3.21 -20.12
N GLY A 361 10.55 2.06 -20.78
CA GLY A 361 9.18 1.65 -21.16
C GLY A 361 8.45 2.77 -21.90
N ALA A 362 7.25 3.14 -21.43
CA ALA A 362 6.49 4.27 -21.94
C ALA A 362 7.00 5.65 -21.44
N GLY A 363 8.05 5.67 -20.64
CA GLY A 363 8.68 6.86 -20.08
C GLY A 363 8.00 7.42 -18.81
N PRO A 364 8.45 8.60 -18.38
CA PRO A 364 9.72 9.22 -18.77
C PRO A 364 10.92 8.40 -18.27
N VAL A 365 12.10 8.54 -18.89
CA VAL A 365 13.33 8.02 -18.29
C VAL A 365 13.49 8.63 -16.91
N GLY A 366 13.82 7.80 -15.92
CA GLY A 366 13.93 8.22 -14.53
C GLY A 366 12.64 8.17 -13.73
N HIS A 367 11.47 8.04 -14.38
CA HIS A 367 10.17 7.84 -13.70
C HIS A 367 9.89 8.83 -12.55
N GLY A 368 10.31 10.09 -12.74
CA GLY A 368 10.25 11.18 -11.77
C GLY A 368 11.62 11.61 -11.25
N TYR A 369 12.62 10.75 -11.30
CA TYR A 369 13.99 11.03 -10.89
C TYR A 369 14.85 11.58 -12.05
N THR A 370 15.95 12.23 -11.71
CA THR A 370 16.94 12.80 -12.63
C THR A 370 18.34 12.53 -12.09
N ASP A 371 19.38 12.79 -12.90
CA ASP A 371 20.77 12.65 -12.48
C ASP A 371 21.08 13.45 -11.19
N ASN A 372 20.51 14.65 -11.03
CA ASN A 372 20.66 15.43 -9.79
C ASN A 372 20.06 14.72 -8.56
N HIS A 373 19.01 13.90 -8.75
CA HIS A 373 18.47 13.09 -7.65
C HIS A 373 19.40 11.94 -7.31
N LEU A 374 20.08 11.35 -8.31
CA LEU A 374 21.07 10.30 -8.11
C LEU A 374 22.30 10.84 -7.36
N ASP A 375 22.81 12.01 -7.77
CA ASP A 375 23.97 12.66 -7.14
C ASP A 375 23.71 13.03 -5.68
N ASP A 376 22.50 13.49 -5.36
CA ASP A 376 22.06 13.88 -4.01
C ASP A 376 21.48 12.71 -3.19
N GLU A 377 21.32 11.51 -3.77
CA GLU A 377 20.53 10.36 -3.24
C GLU A 377 19.12 10.79 -2.77
N ARG A 378 18.50 11.69 -3.52
CA ARG A 378 17.23 12.31 -3.17
C ARG A 378 16.05 11.61 -3.84
N THR A 379 15.15 11.04 -3.07
CA THR A 379 14.04 10.19 -3.50
C THR A 379 12.67 10.90 -3.48
N TYR A 380 12.65 12.23 -3.47
CA TYR A 380 11.45 13.04 -3.55
C TYR A 380 11.58 14.11 -4.66
N TYR A 381 10.48 14.38 -5.35
CA TYR A 381 10.48 15.21 -6.56
C TYR A 381 9.11 15.83 -6.84
N THR A 382 9.06 16.69 -7.86
CA THR A 382 7.83 17.25 -8.45
C THR A 382 7.72 16.87 -9.91
N PHE A 383 6.48 16.77 -10.40
CA PHE A 383 6.20 16.51 -11.79
C PHE A 383 4.88 17.17 -12.22
N THR A 384 4.71 17.38 -13.52
CA THR A 384 3.46 17.90 -14.08
C THR A 384 2.48 16.74 -14.27
N VAL A 385 1.35 16.78 -13.56
CA VAL A 385 0.24 15.83 -13.71
C VAL A 385 -0.57 16.14 -14.96
N ALA A 386 -0.89 17.43 -15.13
CA ALA A 386 -1.58 18.00 -16.28
C ALA A 386 -1.37 19.52 -16.27
N GLU A 387 -1.81 20.23 -17.30
CA GLU A 387 -1.81 21.69 -17.30
C GLU A 387 -2.58 22.22 -16.07
N GLY A 388 -1.93 23.05 -15.27
CA GLY A 388 -2.47 23.59 -14.01
C GLY A 388 -2.61 22.57 -12.86
N VAL A 389 -2.01 21.39 -12.97
CA VAL A 389 -2.01 20.36 -11.91
C VAL A 389 -0.59 19.83 -11.70
N ILE A 390 -0.07 19.97 -10.48
CA ILE A 390 1.26 19.52 -10.07
C ILE A 390 1.17 18.34 -9.13
N GLY A 391 2.03 17.35 -9.35
CA GLY A 391 2.30 16.23 -8.44
C GLY A 391 3.55 16.49 -7.60
N ILE A 392 3.47 16.20 -6.32
CA ILE A 392 4.61 16.26 -5.39
C ILE A 392 4.74 14.86 -4.77
N SER A 393 5.82 14.15 -5.11
CA SER A 393 6.19 12.88 -4.49
C SER A 393 7.10 13.14 -3.31
N ILE A 394 6.74 12.66 -2.11
CA ILE A 394 7.53 12.77 -0.89
C ILE A 394 7.95 11.38 -0.40
N ASP A 395 9.19 11.27 0.02
CA ASP A 395 9.74 10.07 0.64
C ASP A 395 9.48 10.08 2.14
N THR A 396 8.65 9.18 2.60
CA THR A 396 8.25 9.08 4.01
C THR A 396 8.96 7.98 4.77
N THR A 397 9.95 7.33 4.16
CA THR A 397 10.68 6.21 4.77
C THR A 397 11.56 6.66 5.92
N TYR A 398 11.58 5.89 6.99
CA TYR A 398 12.52 6.07 8.10
C TYR A 398 13.69 5.09 7.96
N ARG A 399 14.73 5.49 7.24
CA ARG A 399 15.89 4.64 6.88
C ARG A 399 16.72 4.12 8.04
N SER A 400 16.46 4.55 9.26
CA SER A 400 17.13 4.02 10.45
C SER A 400 16.57 2.67 10.94
N GLY A 401 15.58 2.12 10.27
CA GLY A 401 15.03 0.78 10.52
C GLY A 401 13.74 0.80 11.34
N HIS A 402 12.62 0.98 10.69
CA HIS A 402 11.27 0.76 11.21
C HIS A 402 10.25 0.85 10.06
N TYR A 403 9.12 0.18 10.20
CA TYR A 403 8.06 0.18 9.18
C TYR A 403 7.18 1.45 9.20
N GLU A 404 7.19 2.23 10.27
CA GLU A 404 6.47 3.51 10.33
C GLU A 404 7.27 4.63 9.69
N GLY A 405 6.56 5.62 9.13
CA GLY A 405 7.15 6.72 8.39
C GLY A 405 7.35 8.00 9.20
N SER A 406 8.01 8.96 8.56
CA SER A 406 8.14 10.37 8.98
C SER A 406 8.86 11.18 7.90
N LEU A 407 8.86 12.51 8.00
CA LEU A 407 9.69 13.38 7.16
C LEU A 407 10.87 13.93 7.92
N GLY A 408 12.04 14.02 7.28
CA GLY A 408 13.16 14.82 7.77
C GLY A 408 12.90 16.31 7.61
N THR A 409 13.53 17.15 8.45
CA THR A 409 13.39 18.61 8.41
C THR A 409 13.79 19.19 7.05
N GLY A 410 14.83 18.65 6.43
CA GLY A 410 15.28 19.07 5.11
C GLY A 410 14.18 18.91 4.04
N GLN A 411 13.54 17.75 4.02
CA GLN A 411 12.44 17.47 3.08
C GLN A 411 11.18 18.27 3.41
N LEU A 412 10.83 18.43 4.70
CA LEU A 412 9.65 19.23 5.09
C LEU A 412 9.80 20.69 4.63
N ARG A 413 11.00 21.28 4.78
CA ARG A 413 11.28 22.63 4.27
C ARG A 413 11.27 22.70 2.75
N TRP A 414 11.73 21.67 2.06
CA TRP A 414 11.63 21.58 0.61
C TRP A 414 10.17 21.52 0.18
N LEU A 415 9.35 20.69 0.84
CA LEU A 415 7.90 20.57 0.59
C LEU A 415 7.22 21.94 0.76
N GLU A 416 7.50 22.66 1.86
CA GLU A 416 6.93 24.00 2.10
C GLU A 416 7.30 24.98 0.99
N ARG A 417 8.58 25.04 0.58
CA ARG A 417 9.01 25.91 -0.54
C ARG A 417 8.35 25.54 -1.86
N THR A 418 8.21 24.24 -2.13
CA THR A 418 7.57 23.73 -3.34
C THR A 418 6.09 24.11 -3.38
N LEU A 419 5.37 23.90 -2.28
CA LEU A 419 3.96 24.32 -2.16
C LEU A 419 3.80 25.83 -2.37
N ALA A 420 4.68 26.64 -1.77
CA ALA A 420 4.66 28.09 -1.91
C ALA A 420 4.97 28.56 -3.36
N ALA A 421 5.84 27.85 -4.07
CA ALA A 421 6.18 28.18 -5.47
C ALA A 421 4.98 28.03 -6.43
N HIS A 422 4.02 27.18 -6.10
CA HIS A 422 2.80 26.91 -6.88
C HIS A 422 1.52 27.50 -6.26
N SER A 423 1.65 28.47 -5.34
CA SER A 423 0.52 29.08 -4.63
C SER A 423 0.64 30.61 -4.64
N SER A 424 -0.29 31.30 -5.31
CA SER A 424 -0.33 32.77 -5.31
C SER A 424 -0.78 33.32 -3.95
N ARG A 425 -1.49 32.50 -3.17
CA ARG A 425 -1.96 32.80 -1.82
C ARG A 425 -1.92 31.57 -0.92
N TYR A 426 -1.27 31.70 0.22
CA TYR A 426 -1.22 30.66 1.24
C TYR A 426 -1.19 31.26 2.65
N TYR A 427 -1.09 30.44 3.68
CA TYR A 427 -1.00 30.86 5.08
C TYR A 427 0.38 30.50 5.66
N ASP A 428 0.96 31.42 6.42
CA ASP A 428 2.18 31.15 7.19
C ASP A 428 1.89 30.24 8.41
N ALA A 429 2.92 29.94 9.22
CA ALA A 429 2.77 29.12 10.41
C ALA A 429 1.88 29.76 11.48
N ASP A 430 1.78 31.10 11.53
CA ASP A 430 0.92 31.84 12.43
C ASP A 430 -0.54 31.98 11.90
N GLY A 431 -0.82 31.42 10.71
CA GLY A 431 -2.13 31.52 10.06
C GLY A 431 -2.40 32.85 9.35
N ARG A 432 -1.38 33.70 9.16
CA ARG A 432 -1.51 34.96 8.41
C ARG A 432 -1.47 34.67 6.91
N THR A 433 -2.27 35.40 6.14
CA THR A 433 -2.26 35.26 4.69
C THR A 433 -0.96 35.81 4.10
N VAL A 434 -0.29 34.99 3.30
CA VAL A 434 0.85 35.36 2.47
C VAL A 434 0.38 35.46 1.02
N ARG A 435 0.79 36.50 0.30
CA ARG A 435 0.58 36.67 -1.15
C ARG A 435 1.91 36.50 -1.86
N ASN A 436 1.92 35.61 -2.84
CA ASN A 436 3.06 35.34 -3.72
C ASN A 436 2.67 35.74 -5.16
N THR A 437 2.95 36.99 -5.54
CA THR A 437 2.55 37.53 -6.83
C THR A 437 3.32 36.95 -8.02
N GLY A 438 4.38 36.19 -7.76
CA GLY A 438 5.20 35.56 -8.80
C GLY A 438 4.83 34.09 -9.05
N ALA A 439 3.86 33.53 -8.33
CA ALA A 439 3.43 32.14 -8.49
C ALA A 439 2.09 32.06 -9.23
N ASP A 440 2.01 31.12 -10.17
CA ASP A 440 0.75 30.70 -10.77
C ASP A 440 0.12 29.61 -9.88
N ASP A 441 -1.18 29.76 -9.58
CA ASP A 441 -1.90 28.75 -8.81
C ASP A 441 -2.05 27.46 -9.63
N ALA A 442 -1.50 26.37 -9.10
CA ALA A 442 -1.75 25.04 -9.62
C ALA A 442 -2.53 24.22 -8.58
N HIS A 443 -3.39 23.33 -9.00
CA HIS A 443 -3.93 22.31 -8.12
C HIS A 443 -2.82 21.32 -7.75
N ILE A 444 -2.69 21.00 -6.48
CA ILE A 444 -1.60 20.16 -5.98
C ILE A 444 -2.13 18.82 -5.51
N LEU A 445 -1.51 17.75 -6.01
CA LEU A 445 -1.68 16.38 -5.53
C LEU A 445 -0.38 15.93 -4.88
N VAL A 446 -0.43 15.52 -3.62
CA VAL A 446 0.73 15.00 -2.89
C VAL A 446 0.68 13.48 -2.90
N PHE A 447 1.81 12.84 -3.13
CA PHE A 447 1.96 11.38 -3.16
C PHE A 447 3.02 10.95 -2.15
N SER A 448 2.75 9.88 -1.42
CA SER A 448 3.71 9.24 -0.51
C SER A 448 3.38 7.76 -0.36
N HIS A 449 4.26 7.01 0.28
CA HIS A 449 3.93 5.66 0.70
C HIS A 449 3.10 5.65 1.98
N HIS A 450 3.64 6.19 3.08
CA HIS A 450 2.93 6.21 4.36
C HIS A 450 1.78 7.22 4.36
N HIS A 451 0.66 6.81 4.94
CA HIS A 451 -0.49 7.66 5.24
C HIS A 451 -0.30 8.36 6.60
N SER A 452 -1.03 9.43 6.85
CA SER A 452 -0.81 10.28 8.02
C SER A 452 -0.77 9.54 9.37
N PRO A 453 -1.67 8.56 9.67
CA PRO A 453 -1.62 7.82 10.93
C PRO A 453 -0.42 6.88 11.08
N SER A 454 0.23 6.47 9.99
CA SER A 454 1.43 5.62 10.04
C SER A 454 2.75 6.41 10.05
N MET A 455 2.69 7.72 9.99
CA MET A 455 3.85 8.59 10.12
C MET A 455 4.03 9.00 11.59
N THR A 456 4.57 8.09 12.40
CA THR A 456 4.68 8.27 13.86
C THR A 456 6.12 8.33 14.34
N ARG A 457 7.11 8.04 13.46
CA ARG A 457 8.50 7.97 13.86
C ARG A 457 9.10 9.34 14.14
N ARG A 458 9.72 9.46 15.30
CA ARG A 458 10.50 10.63 15.72
C ARG A 458 11.97 10.26 15.75
N ALA A 459 12.84 11.25 15.58
CA ALA A 459 14.28 11.03 15.71
C ALA A 459 14.60 10.42 17.07
N ASP A 460 15.48 9.42 17.08
CA ASP A 460 16.05 8.91 18.31
C ASP A 460 16.97 9.98 18.91
N ALA A 461 16.66 10.44 20.12
CA ALA A 461 17.45 11.45 20.83
C ALA A 461 18.92 11.00 21.09
N ALA A 462 19.19 9.69 21.03
CA ALA A 462 20.54 9.12 21.15
C ALA A 462 21.34 9.16 19.82
N ARG A 463 20.74 9.60 18.71
CA ARG A 463 21.36 9.67 17.39
C ARG A 463 21.52 11.12 16.94
N THR A 464 22.57 11.39 16.19
CA THR A 464 22.81 12.66 15.51
C THR A 464 21.99 12.78 14.21
N GLU A 465 20.72 12.36 14.24
CA GLU A 465 19.81 12.44 13.11
C GLU A 465 19.12 13.81 13.08
N GLU A 466 18.73 14.25 11.89
CA GLU A 466 17.88 15.44 11.79
C GLU A 466 16.51 15.19 12.46
N PRO A 467 15.87 16.23 13.01
CA PRO A 467 14.53 16.10 13.57
C PRO A 467 13.54 15.52 12.54
N ARG A 468 12.68 14.64 13.01
CA ARG A 468 11.66 13.97 12.18
C ARG A 468 10.27 14.51 12.50
N HIS A 469 9.45 14.63 11.48
CA HIS A 469 8.11 15.20 11.52
C HIS A 469 7.07 14.14 11.24
N ASP A 470 6.06 14.08 12.09
CA ASP A 470 4.97 13.10 12.02
C ASP A 470 3.85 13.52 11.04
N GLY A 471 2.87 12.64 10.87
CA GLY A 471 1.76 12.89 9.95
C GLY A 471 0.90 14.09 10.33
N ALA A 472 0.79 14.42 11.62
CA ALA A 472 0.03 15.59 12.07
C ALA A 472 0.72 16.89 11.65
N GLU A 473 2.05 16.94 11.71
CA GLU A 473 2.83 18.10 11.26
C GLU A 473 2.75 18.27 9.73
N VAL A 474 2.73 17.16 8.97
CA VAL A 474 2.51 17.19 7.52
C VAL A 474 1.11 17.69 7.18
N ILE A 475 0.06 17.19 7.86
CA ILE A 475 -1.32 17.70 7.69
C ILE A 475 -1.39 19.20 7.99
N ALA A 476 -0.75 19.65 9.07
CA ALA A 476 -0.72 21.07 9.43
C ALA A 476 -0.06 21.92 8.35
N LEU A 477 1.04 21.44 7.75
CA LEU A 477 1.71 22.11 6.65
C LEU A 477 0.80 22.16 5.40
N LEU A 478 0.26 21.02 4.94
CA LEU A 478 -0.59 20.94 3.75
C LEU A 478 -1.82 21.84 3.88
N SER A 479 -2.43 21.90 5.07
CA SER A 479 -3.59 22.76 5.36
C SER A 479 -3.30 24.27 5.26
N ARG A 480 -2.05 24.68 5.10
CA ARG A 480 -1.70 26.09 4.88
C ARG A 480 -1.86 26.52 3.41
N PHE A 481 -2.02 25.56 2.49
CA PHE A 481 -2.03 25.77 1.06
C PHE A 481 -3.39 25.39 0.47
N PRO A 482 -4.26 26.40 0.17
CA PRO A 482 -5.64 26.15 -0.29
C PRO A 482 -5.76 25.40 -1.62
N ASN A 483 -4.71 25.35 -2.41
CA ASN A 483 -4.65 24.66 -3.69
C ASN A 483 -4.21 23.19 -3.59
N VAL A 484 -3.92 22.66 -2.37
CA VAL A 484 -3.76 21.23 -2.14
C VAL A 484 -5.12 20.56 -2.20
N ALA A 485 -5.32 19.68 -3.18
CA ALA A 485 -6.58 18.97 -3.39
C ALA A 485 -6.59 17.62 -2.66
N ALA A 486 -5.50 16.86 -2.75
CA ALA A 486 -5.43 15.53 -2.12
C ALA A 486 -4.00 15.12 -1.75
N TRP A 487 -3.94 14.23 -0.76
CA TRP A 487 -2.76 13.45 -0.40
C TRP A 487 -3.08 11.96 -0.63
N ILE A 488 -2.34 11.30 -1.54
CA ILE A 488 -2.61 9.95 -2.06
C ILE A 488 -1.48 9.02 -1.61
N ASN A 489 -1.83 7.89 -1.00
CA ASN A 489 -0.86 7.00 -0.34
C ASN A 489 -1.32 5.54 -0.26
N GLY A 490 -0.49 4.67 0.37
CA GLY A 490 -0.70 3.23 0.56
C GLY A 490 -0.33 2.76 1.96
N HIS A 491 0.56 1.75 2.07
CA HIS A 491 1.15 1.22 3.30
C HIS A 491 0.20 0.44 4.22
N SER A 492 -1.01 0.92 4.45
CA SER A 492 -1.92 0.27 5.41
C SER A 492 -2.63 -0.97 4.85
N HIS A 493 -2.50 -1.22 3.55
CA HIS A 493 -3.22 -2.27 2.81
C HIS A 493 -4.76 -2.19 2.92
N ILE A 494 -5.29 -0.99 3.22
CA ILE A 494 -6.71 -0.73 3.44
C ILE A 494 -7.19 0.37 2.52
N ASN A 495 -8.36 0.21 1.90
CA ASN A 495 -9.03 1.35 1.28
C ASN A 495 -9.60 2.26 2.36
N ARG A 496 -9.10 3.49 2.44
CA ARG A 496 -9.59 4.50 3.37
C ARG A 496 -9.50 5.89 2.75
N ILE A 497 -10.56 6.68 2.91
CA ILE A 497 -10.59 8.07 2.45
C ILE A 497 -10.94 8.96 3.64
N THR A 498 -10.00 9.82 4.02
CA THR A 498 -10.11 10.67 5.21
C THR A 498 -10.24 12.14 4.82
N PRO A 499 -11.28 12.85 5.28
CA PRO A 499 -11.38 14.29 5.12
C PRO A 499 -10.51 15.00 6.17
N HIS A 500 -9.54 15.79 5.76
CA HIS A 500 -8.82 16.72 6.62
C HIS A 500 -9.55 18.07 6.61
N ALA A 501 -10.58 18.17 7.43
CA ALA A 501 -11.41 19.35 7.53
C ALA A 501 -10.71 20.45 8.35
N HIS A 502 -10.72 21.67 7.82
CA HIS A 502 -10.23 22.87 8.51
C HIS A 502 -11.38 23.86 8.73
N PRO A 503 -11.40 24.66 9.83
CA PRO A 503 -12.43 25.69 10.05
C PRO A 503 -12.57 26.67 8.87
N THR A 504 -11.47 27.01 8.21
CA THR A 504 -11.48 27.71 6.91
C THR A 504 -11.58 26.64 5.81
N ALA A 505 -12.75 26.45 5.24
CA ALA A 505 -13.04 25.35 4.32
C ALA A 505 -12.06 25.23 3.11
N ALA A 506 -11.50 26.35 2.61
CA ALA A 506 -10.49 26.33 1.56
C ALA A 506 -9.14 25.73 1.98
N ARG A 507 -8.91 25.50 3.26
CA ARG A 507 -7.70 24.87 3.83
C ARG A 507 -7.87 23.37 4.08
N SER A 508 -8.97 22.81 3.63
CA SER A 508 -9.30 21.39 3.77
C SER A 508 -8.85 20.61 2.54
N PHE A 509 -8.47 19.34 2.71
CA PHE A 509 -8.10 18.45 1.61
C PHE A 509 -8.48 17.00 1.93
N TRP A 510 -8.42 16.12 0.94
CA TRP A 510 -8.69 14.71 1.08
C TRP A 510 -7.39 13.90 1.21
N GLU A 511 -7.38 12.92 2.10
CA GLU A 511 -6.36 11.87 2.10
C GLU A 511 -6.98 10.59 1.55
N VAL A 512 -6.34 10.00 0.53
CA VAL A 512 -6.81 8.82 -0.19
C VAL A 512 -5.78 7.70 -0.02
N ASN A 513 -6.10 6.76 0.85
CA ASN A 513 -5.29 5.55 1.06
C ASN A 513 -5.90 4.39 0.25
N THR A 514 -5.07 3.72 -0.54
CA THR A 514 -5.49 2.59 -1.38
C THR A 514 -4.96 1.29 -0.78
N ALA A 515 -5.78 0.24 -0.83
CA ALA A 515 -5.39 -1.11 -0.42
C ALA A 515 -4.28 -1.66 -1.32
N SER A 516 -3.49 -2.58 -0.77
CA SER A 516 -2.35 -3.18 -1.46
C SER A 516 -2.77 -4.10 -2.62
N HIS A 517 -1.78 -4.41 -3.48
CA HIS A 517 -1.94 -5.48 -4.47
C HIS A 517 -1.47 -6.85 -3.94
N VAL A 518 -0.65 -6.90 -2.89
CA VAL A 518 -0.18 -8.18 -2.32
C VAL A 518 -1.23 -8.85 -1.43
N ASP A 519 -2.03 -8.08 -0.69
CA ASP A 519 -3.06 -8.59 0.19
C ASP A 519 -4.47 -8.35 -0.37
N TYR A 520 -5.46 -9.11 0.12
CA TYR A 520 -6.86 -8.80 -0.15
C TYR A 520 -7.17 -7.34 0.26
N PRO A 521 -7.89 -6.55 -0.55
CA PRO A 521 -8.68 -6.94 -1.73
C PRO A 521 -7.95 -6.85 -3.08
N GLN A 522 -6.67 -6.56 -3.11
CA GLN A 522 -5.85 -6.46 -4.33
C GLN A 522 -6.34 -5.37 -5.30
N HIS A 523 -6.45 -4.16 -4.80
CA HIS A 523 -6.94 -3.03 -5.56
C HIS A 523 -5.83 -2.11 -6.08
N ALA A 524 -6.12 -1.46 -7.19
CA ALA A 524 -5.53 -0.20 -7.60
C ALA A 524 -6.66 0.84 -7.74
N ARG A 525 -6.32 2.09 -8.04
CA ARG A 525 -7.29 3.18 -8.06
C ARG A 525 -7.12 4.06 -9.29
N LEU A 526 -8.19 4.22 -10.07
CA LEU A 526 -8.27 5.23 -11.11
C LEU A 526 -8.75 6.54 -10.47
N ILE A 527 -7.98 7.60 -10.64
CA ILE A 527 -8.24 8.91 -10.04
C ILE A 527 -8.47 9.93 -11.15
N GLU A 528 -9.56 10.69 -11.04
CA GLU A 528 -9.93 11.72 -11.99
C GLU A 528 -10.20 13.04 -11.24
N LEU A 529 -9.58 14.14 -11.68
CA LEU A 529 -9.81 15.47 -11.14
C LEU A 529 -10.59 16.31 -12.15
N ALA A 530 -11.61 17.04 -11.69
CA ALA A 530 -12.41 17.90 -12.53
C ALA A 530 -12.79 19.21 -11.81
N ASP A 531 -12.82 20.32 -12.56
CA ASP A 531 -13.37 21.61 -12.11
C ASP A 531 -14.88 21.63 -12.39
N ASN A 532 -15.68 21.87 -11.36
CA ASN A 532 -17.13 21.98 -11.47
C ASN A 532 -17.62 23.38 -11.90
N HIS A 533 -16.73 24.36 -12.04
CA HIS A 533 -17.03 25.77 -12.36
C HIS A 533 -18.08 26.40 -11.42
N ASP A 534 -18.08 25.99 -10.17
CA ASP A 534 -18.98 26.52 -9.13
C ASP A 534 -18.24 26.84 -7.81
N GLY A 535 -16.91 26.92 -7.89
CA GLY A 535 -16.02 27.09 -6.75
C GLY A 535 -15.69 25.79 -6.03
N THR A 536 -15.99 24.63 -6.66
CA THR A 536 -15.60 23.31 -6.16
C THR A 536 -14.87 22.49 -7.21
N LEU A 537 -14.06 21.53 -6.76
CA LEU A 537 -13.52 20.45 -7.57
C LEU A 537 -14.20 19.14 -7.19
N SER A 538 -14.24 18.21 -8.13
CA SER A 538 -14.55 16.78 -7.89
C SER A 538 -13.28 15.96 -8.08
N LEU A 539 -12.88 15.23 -7.06
CA LEU A 539 -11.89 14.17 -7.16
C LEU A 539 -12.64 12.83 -7.15
N PHE A 540 -12.65 12.15 -8.30
CA PHE A 540 -13.22 10.81 -8.38
C PHE A 540 -12.15 9.79 -8.06
N THR A 541 -12.53 8.78 -7.31
CA THR A 541 -11.69 7.63 -7.03
C THR A 541 -12.47 6.38 -7.37
N THR A 542 -12.00 5.62 -8.34
CA THR A 542 -12.64 4.39 -8.79
C THR A 542 -11.67 3.23 -8.62
N LEU A 543 -12.07 2.21 -7.87
CA LEU A 543 -11.24 1.02 -7.67
C LEU A 543 -11.22 0.16 -8.93
N ILE A 544 -10.06 -0.45 -9.19
CA ILE A 544 -9.86 -1.46 -10.24
C ILE A 544 -9.21 -2.70 -9.63
N GLU A 545 -9.56 -3.85 -10.16
CA GLU A 545 -8.94 -5.15 -9.86
C GLU A 545 -8.04 -5.58 -11.03
N SER A 546 -7.23 -6.62 -10.88
CA SER A 546 -6.43 -7.15 -12.00
C SER A 546 -7.32 -7.78 -13.09
N ALA A 547 -6.80 -7.96 -14.29
CA ALA A 547 -7.51 -8.55 -15.43
C ALA A 547 -7.82 -10.04 -15.25
N ALA A 548 -7.23 -10.71 -14.26
CA ALA A 548 -7.42 -12.13 -14.01
C ALA A 548 -8.89 -12.46 -13.73
N PRO A 549 -9.39 -13.63 -14.19
CA PRO A 549 -10.74 -14.09 -13.88
C PRO A 549 -11.03 -14.10 -12.39
N HIS A 550 -12.25 -13.73 -11.97
CA HIS A 550 -12.63 -13.82 -10.55
C HIS A 550 -12.78 -15.27 -10.06
N ARG A 551 -13.16 -16.17 -10.96
CA ARG A 551 -13.28 -17.59 -10.66
C ARG A 551 -12.00 -18.31 -11.04
N THR A 552 -11.33 -18.89 -10.07
CA THR A 552 -10.10 -19.67 -10.25
C THR A 552 -10.42 -21.06 -10.76
N ASP A 553 -9.62 -21.54 -11.70
CA ASP A 553 -9.50 -22.94 -12.08
C ASP A 553 -8.17 -23.47 -11.53
N PHE A 554 -8.21 -24.48 -10.67
CA PHE A 554 -6.98 -25.03 -10.05
C PHE A 554 -6.13 -25.87 -11.01
N ASP A 555 -6.70 -26.28 -12.12
CA ASP A 555 -6.00 -27.01 -13.18
C ASP A 555 -5.31 -26.07 -14.18
N ASP A 556 -5.66 -24.77 -14.15
CA ASP A 556 -5.02 -23.74 -15.00
C ASP A 556 -3.79 -23.15 -14.30
N LEU A 557 -2.62 -23.69 -14.62
CA LEU A 557 -1.31 -23.19 -14.17
C LEU A 557 -0.63 -22.26 -15.18
N SER A 558 -1.37 -21.65 -16.09
CA SER A 558 -0.92 -20.54 -16.93
C SER A 558 -0.74 -19.27 -16.10
N ALA A 559 -0.06 -18.25 -16.66
CA ALA A 559 0.09 -16.96 -15.97
C ALA A 559 -1.28 -16.33 -15.58
N VAL A 560 -2.30 -16.49 -16.41
CA VAL A 560 -3.66 -15.99 -16.16
C VAL A 560 -4.33 -16.79 -15.02
N GLY A 561 -4.22 -18.12 -15.05
CA GLY A 561 -4.75 -18.99 -13.98
C GLY A 561 -4.07 -18.72 -12.65
N LEU A 562 -2.73 -18.57 -12.66
CA LEU A 562 -1.95 -18.20 -11.47
C LEU A 562 -2.32 -16.82 -10.92
N ALA A 563 -2.60 -15.83 -11.77
CA ALA A 563 -3.07 -14.51 -11.34
C ALA A 563 -4.48 -14.56 -10.73
N SER A 564 -5.38 -15.41 -11.26
CA SER A 564 -6.69 -15.67 -10.65
C SER A 564 -6.55 -16.35 -9.28
N LEU A 565 -5.66 -17.33 -9.19
CA LEU A 565 -5.34 -18.03 -7.94
C LEU A 565 -4.70 -17.08 -6.90
N TYR A 566 -3.84 -16.17 -7.32
CA TYR A 566 -3.25 -15.14 -6.46
C TYR A 566 -4.34 -14.35 -5.72
N ARG A 567 -5.37 -13.89 -6.44
CA ARG A 567 -6.53 -13.19 -5.83
C ARG A 567 -7.31 -14.09 -4.88
N GLU A 568 -7.60 -15.33 -5.25
CA GLU A 568 -8.39 -16.23 -4.42
C GLU A 568 -7.62 -16.63 -3.14
N LEU A 569 -6.31 -16.89 -3.24
CA LEU A 569 -5.47 -17.17 -2.08
C LEU A 569 -5.33 -15.97 -1.15
N SER A 570 -5.26 -14.73 -1.67
CA SER A 570 -5.18 -13.54 -0.83
C SER A 570 -6.43 -13.36 0.04
N TYR A 571 -7.63 -13.67 -0.51
CA TYR A 571 -8.87 -13.68 0.26
C TYR A 571 -8.84 -14.74 1.38
N ASN A 572 -8.22 -15.89 1.13
CA ASN A 572 -8.14 -17.02 2.06
C ASN A 572 -6.84 -17.05 2.85
N ALA A 573 -6.08 -15.95 2.88
CA ALA A 573 -4.78 -15.91 3.52
C ALA A 573 -4.88 -16.29 5.01
N PRO A 574 -3.99 -17.17 5.52
CA PRO A 574 -4.10 -17.75 6.86
C PRO A 574 -4.11 -16.72 7.99
N HIS A 575 -3.46 -15.57 7.82
CA HIS A 575 -3.47 -14.49 8.80
C HIS A 575 -4.82 -13.76 8.89
N LEU A 576 -5.62 -13.79 7.83
CA LEU A 576 -6.99 -13.28 7.82
C LEU A 576 -7.95 -14.31 8.44
N ALA A 577 -7.70 -15.60 8.23
CA ALA A 577 -8.56 -16.68 8.72
C ALA A 577 -8.61 -16.80 10.26
N GLY A 578 -7.56 -16.43 10.98
CA GLY A 578 -7.49 -16.49 12.45
C GLY A 578 -8.29 -15.41 13.18
N THR A 579 -8.65 -14.35 12.48
CA THR A 579 -9.42 -13.19 12.99
C THR A 579 -10.85 -13.18 12.47
N MET A 580 -11.31 -14.30 11.91
CA MET A 580 -12.55 -14.44 11.16
C MET A 580 -13.81 -13.93 11.86
N SER A 581 -13.96 -12.66 11.80
CA SER A 581 -15.24 -12.08 11.50
C SER A 581 -15.15 -11.57 10.04
N ASP A 582 -16.23 -11.63 9.27
CA ASP A 582 -16.35 -10.98 7.95
C ASP A 582 -15.93 -9.49 8.00
N GLY A 583 -15.81 -8.93 9.21
CA GLY A 583 -15.38 -7.58 9.50
C GLY A 583 -13.95 -7.21 9.11
N LEU A 584 -12.99 -8.14 9.03
CA LEU A 584 -11.63 -7.79 8.61
C LEU A 584 -11.54 -7.60 7.10
N HIS A 585 -12.13 -8.49 6.32
CA HIS A 585 -12.20 -8.33 4.86
C HIS A 585 -12.94 -7.04 4.47
N GLU A 586 -14.05 -6.72 5.16
CA GLU A 586 -14.75 -5.46 4.96
C GLU A 586 -13.89 -4.25 5.36
N ALA A 587 -13.13 -4.35 6.44
CA ALA A 587 -12.23 -3.29 6.88
C ALA A 587 -11.11 -3.03 5.85
N MET A 588 -10.52 -4.08 5.26
CA MET A 588 -9.50 -3.94 4.22
C MET A 588 -10.08 -3.39 2.91
N ALA A 589 -11.22 -3.90 2.49
CA ALA A 589 -11.92 -3.40 1.30
C ALA A 589 -12.47 -1.97 1.48
N GLY A 590 -12.55 -1.48 2.71
CA GLY A 590 -13.14 -0.19 3.07
C GLY A 590 -14.66 -0.18 3.01
N THR A 591 -15.27 0.85 3.57
CA THR A 591 -16.71 1.10 3.48
C THR A 591 -17.11 1.58 2.08
N ALA A 592 -18.40 1.72 1.79
CA ALA A 592 -18.86 2.33 0.55
C ALA A 592 -18.29 3.76 0.35
N ALA A 593 -18.00 4.48 1.44
CA ALA A 593 -17.41 5.80 1.42
C ALA A 593 -15.88 5.81 1.15
N ASP A 594 -15.25 4.65 1.13
CA ASP A 594 -13.80 4.47 0.89
C ASP A 594 -13.48 3.84 -0.46
N ARG A 595 -14.51 3.38 -1.18
CA ARG A 595 -14.38 2.64 -2.46
C ARG A 595 -14.49 3.58 -3.66
N ASN A 596 -15.61 3.51 -4.39
CA ASN A 596 -15.87 4.37 -5.55
C ASN A 596 -16.52 5.66 -5.10
N THR A 597 -15.82 6.79 -5.20
CA THR A 597 -16.30 8.06 -4.62
C THR A 597 -16.15 9.25 -5.56
N GLU A 598 -17.05 10.22 -5.42
CA GLU A 598 -16.85 11.62 -5.83
C GLU A 598 -16.59 12.45 -4.57
N LEU A 599 -15.36 12.89 -4.38
CA LEU A 599 -14.93 13.70 -3.26
C LEU A 599 -15.00 15.18 -3.64
N LEU A 600 -15.87 15.92 -2.98
CA LEU A 600 -16.02 17.36 -3.23
C LEU A 600 -15.08 18.16 -2.35
N ILE A 601 -14.40 19.14 -2.95
CA ILE A 601 -13.47 20.03 -2.26
C ILE A 601 -13.66 21.45 -2.76
N ARG A 602 -13.40 22.45 -1.92
CA ARG A 602 -13.37 23.85 -2.33
C ARG A 602 -12.16 24.09 -3.24
N ARG A 603 -12.40 24.79 -4.34
CA ARG A 603 -11.32 25.36 -5.14
C ARG A 603 -10.65 26.46 -4.32
N GLY A 604 -9.33 26.39 -4.18
CA GLY A 604 -8.50 27.33 -3.43
C GLY A 604 -8.46 28.74 -4.04
#